data_28671798ac4015415aa8b02e7dc918b0
#
_entry.id   28671798ac4015415aa8b02e7dc918b0
#
_cell.length_a   1.000
_cell.length_b   1.000
_cell.length_c   1.000
_cell.angle_alpha   90.00
_cell.angle_beta   90.00
_cell.angle_gamma   90.00
#
_symmetry.space_group_name_H-M   'P 1'
#
loop_
_entity.id
_entity.type
_entity.pdbx_description
1 polymer ?
#
loop_
_entity_poly.entity_id
_entity_poly.type
_entity_poly.pdbx_seq_one_letter_code
_entity_poly.pdbx_strand_id
1 'polypeptide(L)'
;MKKLTKRARSNLLNALVILFTIVLVIYLGAKNGDIGDAYRALRSARTPWLLAAAGTWSMFMVFEAMGLHVFFRQQKLKVPFRTSLLVSMIGMFYSSVTPAATGGQPMQVFSFKKRGVPTGLSSSGLAVKFFCYQTALLALGGVMWLVHPGLVADCINRGRVLVATGFVLNGVTVALVLLLAINKNIVRGIITLLIRAGKALHLVKDVAKTASRADAALVDFHASVDMLTHHPVRLLVLLGISVVQVLGQMSIAYCVYRAMGQSAAAYSEILALQVLLQIAASFTPLPGASGAQEGGFYLFFQDMFPESKLLGALLLWRFFTYYLTLIVGLGCVIGDSADSIRRRKRSPLEQPEKGDLPIEPEETQREAAANLRNPAAPATNNLQETERENS
;
A
#
# COMPACT_ATOMS: atom_id res chain seq x y z
N MET A 1 -18.63 4.62 34.59
CA MET A 1 -18.45 4.25 33.18
C MET A 1 -17.00 3.80 32.98
N LYS A 2 -16.72 2.50 32.71
CA LYS A 2 -15.37 1.98 32.48
C LYS A 2 -14.80 2.59 31.16
N LYS A 3 -13.68 3.30 31.26
CA LYS A 3 -12.98 3.82 30.08
C LYS A 3 -12.57 2.62 29.21
N LEU A 4 -13.17 2.50 28.01
CA LEU A 4 -12.79 1.51 27.01
C LEU A 4 -11.28 1.62 26.75
N THR A 5 -10.56 0.51 26.81
CA THR A 5 -9.12 0.48 26.49
C THR A 5 -8.91 0.95 25.04
N LYS A 6 -7.76 1.61 24.73
CA LYS A 6 -7.43 2.11 23.37
C LYS A 6 -7.67 1.05 22.28
N ARG A 7 -7.46 -0.22 22.61
CA ARG A 7 -7.65 -1.38 21.72
C ARG A 7 -9.13 -1.68 21.46
N ALA A 8 -9.98 -1.57 22.49
CA ALA A 8 -11.42 -1.75 22.36
C ALA A 8 -12.07 -0.61 21.55
N ARG A 9 -11.58 0.62 21.70
CA ARG A 9 -12.03 1.79 20.91
C ARG A 9 -11.67 1.66 19.43
N SER A 10 -10.48 1.16 19.09
CA SER A 10 -10.07 0.90 17.72
C SER A 10 -10.93 -0.21 17.07
N ASN A 11 -11.17 -1.30 17.79
CA ASN A 11 -12.02 -2.39 17.30
C ASN A 11 -13.48 -1.96 17.11
N LEU A 12 -13.99 -1.12 18.00
CA LEU A 12 -15.33 -0.55 17.88
C LEU A 12 -15.43 0.38 16.65
N LEU A 13 -14.42 1.22 16.43
CA LEU A 13 -14.37 2.09 15.24
C LEU A 13 -14.38 1.26 13.95
N ASN A 14 -13.57 0.21 13.87
CA ASN A 14 -13.51 -0.68 12.71
C ASN A 14 -14.85 -1.42 12.49
N ALA A 15 -15.50 -1.89 13.55
CA ALA A 15 -16.81 -2.52 13.46
C ALA A 15 -17.89 -1.52 13.00
N LEU A 16 -17.85 -0.28 13.50
CA LEU A 16 -18.76 0.80 13.07
C LEU A 16 -18.58 1.16 11.60
N VAL A 17 -17.33 1.17 11.08
CA VAL A 17 -17.05 1.42 9.68
C VAL A 17 -17.60 0.31 8.79
N ILE A 18 -17.40 -0.96 9.17
CA ILE A 18 -17.95 -2.09 8.42
C ILE A 18 -19.49 -2.04 8.46
N LEU A 19 -20.07 -1.78 9.62
CA LEU A 19 -21.53 -1.62 9.77
C LEU A 19 -22.05 -0.45 8.92
N PHE A 20 -21.37 0.70 8.96
CA PHE A 20 -21.72 1.85 8.12
C PHE A 20 -21.69 1.53 6.63
N THR A 21 -20.66 0.80 6.17
CA THR A 21 -20.57 0.38 4.76
C THR A 21 -21.71 -0.54 4.37
N ILE A 22 -22.07 -1.50 5.23
CA ILE A 22 -23.21 -2.40 5.02
C ILE A 22 -24.53 -1.62 5.00
N VAL A 23 -24.74 -0.73 5.97
CA VAL A 23 -25.93 0.11 6.06
C VAL A 23 -26.06 1.05 4.86
N LEU A 24 -24.93 1.66 4.42
CA LEU A 24 -24.90 2.54 3.25
C LEU A 24 -25.30 1.76 1.99
N VAL A 25 -24.76 0.56 1.80
CA VAL A 25 -25.09 -0.30 0.64
C VAL A 25 -26.58 -0.71 0.68
N ILE A 26 -27.10 -1.07 1.85
CA ILE A 26 -28.53 -1.39 2.03
C ILE A 26 -29.39 -0.14 1.77
N TYR A 27 -28.99 1.03 2.28
CA TYR A 27 -29.73 2.28 2.08
C TYR A 27 -29.77 2.69 0.61
N LEU A 28 -28.63 2.64 -0.10
CA LEU A 28 -28.58 2.92 -1.52
C LEU A 28 -29.42 1.93 -2.33
N GLY A 29 -29.42 0.67 -1.91
CA GLY A 29 -30.23 -0.37 -2.49
C GLY A 29 -31.75 -0.19 -2.26
N ALA A 30 -32.13 0.15 -1.04
CA ALA A 30 -33.55 0.39 -0.69
C ALA A 30 -34.14 1.62 -1.38
N LYS A 31 -33.29 2.61 -1.72
CA LYS A 31 -33.72 3.85 -2.39
C LYS A 31 -33.85 3.70 -3.91
N ASN A 32 -33.03 2.84 -4.53
CA ASN A 32 -32.85 2.76 -5.99
C ASN A 32 -33.23 1.40 -6.59
N GLY A 33 -33.74 0.43 -5.82
CA GLY A 33 -34.13 -0.88 -6.33
C GLY A 33 -34.74 -1.80 -5.29
N ASP A 34 -35.48 -2.81 -5.76
CA ASP A 34 -36.04 -3.83 -4.90
C ASP A 34 -34.92 -4.79 -4.43
N ILE A 35 -34.76 -4.94 -3.10
CA ILE A 35 -33.83 -5.90 -2.48
C ILE A 35 -34.13 -7.33 -2.98
N GLY A 36 -35.40 -7.64 -3.27
CA GLY A 36 -35.81 -8.91 -3.87
C GLY A 36 -35.21 -9.12 -5.27
N ASP A 37 -35.10 -8.07 -6.07
CA ASP A 37 -34.48 -8.14 -7.41
C ASP A 37 -32.97 -8.37 -7.28
N ALA A 38 -32.30 -7.68 -6.36
CA ALA A 38 -30.88 -7.90 -6.09
C ALA A 38 -30.60 -9.34 -5.64
N TYR A 39 -31.44 -9.91 -4.76
CA TYR A 39 -31.33 -11.30 -4.34
C TYR A 39 -31.52 -12.27 -5.51
N ARG A 40 -32.53 -12.04 -6.36
CA ARG A 40 -32.77 -12.84 -7.58
C ARG A 40 -31.59 -12.75 -8.54
N ALA A 41 -31.06 -11.55 -8.76
CA ALA A 41 -29.89 -11.33 -9.60
C ALA A 41 -28.65 -12.09 -9.09
N LEU A 42 -28.36 -12.03 -7.78
CA LEU A 42 -27.26 -12.75 -7.17
C LEU A 42 -27.41 -14.26 -7.28
N ARG A 43 -28.65 -14.80 -7.07
CA ARG A 43 -28.93 -16.23 -7.20
C ARG A 43 -28.80 -16.74 -8.64
N SER A 44 -29.07 -15.88 -9.62
CA SER A 44 -28.94 -16.20 -11.05
C SER A 44 -27.52 -15.98 -11.60
N ALA A 45 -26.57 -15.55 -10.77
CA ALA A 45 -25.20 -15.25 -11.20
C ALA A 45 -24.51 -16.51 -11.73
N ARG A 46 -23.82 -16.37 -12.87
CA ARG A 46 -23.16 -17.49 -13.56
C ARG A 46 -21.86 -17.86 -12.85
N THR A 47 -21.80 -19.05 -12.27
CA THR A 47 -20.66 -19.58 -11.48
C THR A 47 -19.30 -19.49 -12.19
N PRO A 48 -19.14 -19.79 -13.49
CA PRO A 48 -17.84 -19.67 -14.15
C PRO A 48 -17.25 -18.26 -14.06
N TRP A 49 -18.08 -17.24 -14.14
CA TRP A 49 -17.65 -15.84 -14.04
C TRP A 49 -17.37 -15.39 -12.60
N LEU A 50 -18.02 -16.01 -11.61
CA LEU A 50 -17.67 -15.83 -10.20
C LEU A 50 -16.29 -16.41 -9.89
N LEU A 51 -15.98 -17.58 -10.44
CA LEU A 51 -14.63 -18.17 -10.34
C LEU A 51 -13.58 -17.31 -11.07
N ALA A 52 -13.93 -16.76 -12.24
CA ALA A 52 -13.06 -15.81 -12.95
C ALA A 52 -12.82 -14.55 -12.11
N ALA A 53 -13.84 -13.98 -11.45
CA ALA A 53 -13.69 -12.84 -10.54
C ALA A 53 -12.77 -13.17 -9.34
N ALA A 54 -12.90 -14.35 -8.76
CA ALA A 54 -11.97 -14.83 -7.72
C ALA A 54 -10.54 -15.00 -8.25
N GLY A 55 -10.40 -15.49 -9.50
CA GLY A 55 -9.11 -15.61 -10.19
C GLY A 55 -8.44 -14.26 -10.44
N THR A 56 -9.17 -13.27 -10.95
CA THR A 56 -8.65 -11.92 -11.18
C THR A 56 -8.32 -11.21 -9.86
N TRP A 57 -9.11 -11.40 -8.80
CA TRP A 57 -8.77 -10.95 -7.46
C TRP A 57 -7.50 -11.60 -6.93
N SER A 58 -7.35 -12.92 -7.11
CA SER A 58 -6.12 -13.64 -6.69
C SER A 58 -4.91 -13.16 -7.49
N MET A 59 -5.08 -12.91 -8.80
CA MET A 59 -4.03 -12.32 -9.64
C MET A 59 -3.60 -10.96 -9.09
N PHE A 60 -4.54 -10.08 -8.78
CA PHE A 60 -4.24 -8.78 -8.14
C PHE A 60 -3.40 -8.95 -6.87
N MET A 61 -3.78 -9.86 -5.96
CA MET A 61 -3.07 -10.08 -4.70
C MET A 61 -1.67 -10.70 -4.89
N VAL A 62 -1.53 -11.62 -5.83
CA VAL A 62 -0.24 -12.23 -6.16
C VAL A 62 0.71 -11.20 -6.74
N PHE A 63 0.25 -10.36 -7.67
CA PHE A 63 1.09 -9.33 -8.28
C PHE A 63 1.37 -8.16 -7.35
N GLU A 64 0.47 -7.84 -6.41
CA GLU A 64 0.71 -6.93 -5.28
C GLU A 64 1.93 -7.38 -4.45
N ALA A 65 1.99 -8.68 -4.11
CA ALA A 65 3.10 -9.27 -3.37
C ALA A 65 4.37 -9.43 -4.22
N MET A 66 4.20 -9.75 -5.52
CA MET A 66 5.29 -9.95 -6.46
C MET A 66 6.12 -8.67 -6.65
N GLY A 67 5.46 -7.50 -6.70
CA GLY A 67 6.16 -6.21 -6.79
C GLY A 67 7.14 -6.02 -5.63
N LEU A 68 6.72 -6.28 -4.39
CA LEU A 68 7.60 -6.19 -3.21
C LEU A 68 8.68 -7.27 -3.21
N HIS A 69 8.33 -8.51 -3.56
CA HIS A 69 9.29 -9.62 -3.62
C HIS A 69 10.41 -9.33 -4.64
N VAL A 70 10.06 -8.90 -5.84
CA VAL A 70 11.02 -8.56 -6.90
C VAL A 70 11.86 -7.36 -6.50
N PHE A 71 11.25 -6.32 -5.90
CA PHE A 71 11.99 -5.17 -5.37
C PHE A 71 13.08 -5.62 -4.38
N PHE A 72 12.74 -6.42 -3.36
CA PHE A 72 13.73 -6.89 -2.38
C PHE A 72 14.83 -7.75 -3.02
N ARG A 73 14.48 -8.59 -4.00
CA ARG A 73 15.49 -9.36 -4.76
C ARG A 73 16.43 -8.47 -5.55
N GLN A 74 15.92 -7.41 -6.17
CA GLN A 74 16.75 -6.41 -6.87
C GLN A 74 17.71 -5.68 -5.93
N GLN A 75 17.31 -5.52 -4.64
CA GLN A 75 18.13 -4.98 -3.56
C GLN A 75 19.03 -6.04 -2.89
N LYS A 76 19.18 -7.24 -3.50
CA LYS A 76 19.98 -8.37 -2.98
C LYS A 76 19.50 -8.90 -1.62
N LEU A 77 18.29 -8.55 -1.18
CA LEU A 77 17.69 -9.04 0.06
C LEU A 77 16.81 -10.27 -0.20
N LYS A 78 17.09 -11.37 0.49
CA LYS A 78 16.35 -12.63 0.36
C LYS A 78 15.09 -12.62 1.22
N VAL A 79 14.02 -11.96 0.77
CA VAL A 79 12.71 -12.04 1.40
C VAL A 79 11.88 -13.12 0.70
N PRO A 80 11.41 -14.17 1.39
CA PRO A 80 10.57 -15.20 0.79
C PRO A 80 9.27 -14.61 0.23
N PHE A 81 8.78 -15.10 -0.92
CA PHE A 81 7.53 -14.65 -1.52
C PHE A 81 6.34 -14.75 -0.55
N ARG A 82 6.27 -15.84 0.24
CA ARG A 82 5.24 -16.03 1.27
C ARG A 82 5.21 -14.89 2.29
N THR A 83 6.37 -14.34 2.65
CA THR A 83 6.47 -13.17 3.54
C THR A 83 5.92 -11.92 2.87
N SER A 84 6.29 -11.66 1.61
CA SER A 84 5.75 -10.54 0.85
C SER A 84 4.24 -10.65 0.69
N LEU A 85 3.71 -11.84 0.38
CA LEU A 85 2.27 -12.08 0.27
C LEU A 85 1.54 -11.84 1.59
N LEU A 86 2.02 -12.39 2.69
CA LEU A 86 1.43 -12.20 4.01
C LEU A 86 1.42 -10.72 4.42
N VAL A 87 2.54 -10.01 4.21
CA VAL A 87 2.66 -8.59 4.55
C VAL A 87 1.77 -7.73 3.63
N SER A 88 1.64 -8.08 2.35
CA SER A 88 0.70 -7.41 1.44
C SER A 88 -0.74 -7.58 1.90
N MET A 89 -1.18 -8.79 2.27
CA MET A 89 -2.52 -9.05 2.80
C MET A 89 -2.82 -8.27 4.09
N ILE A 90 -1.85 -8.24 5.03
CA ILE A 90 -1.93 -7.43 6.25
C ILE A 90 -2.09 -5.95 5.89
N GLY A 91 -1.29 -5.44 4.95
CA GLY A 91 -1.37 -4.06 4.49
C GLY A 91 -2.72 -3.73 3.87
N MET A 92 -3.23 -4.57 3.00
CA MET A 92 -4.54 -4.39 2.35
C MET A 92 -5.68 -4.38 3.37
N PHE A 93 -5.64 -5.26 4.38
CA PHE A 93 -6.60 -5.23 5.48
C PHE A 93 -6.59 -3.89 6.21
N TYR A 94 -5.42 -3.42 6.65
CA TYR A 94 -5.33 -2.14 7.35
C TYR A 94 -5.67 -0.93 6.46
N SER A 95 -5.36 -0.98 5.17
CA SER A 95 -5.81 0.03 4.20
C SER A 95 -7.33 0.08 4.10
N SER A 96 -7.99 -1.08 4.09
CA SER A 96 -9.45 -1.18 3.95
C SER A 96 -10.22 -0.68 5.17
N VAL A 97 -9.64 -0.78 6.39
CA VAL A 97 -10.32 -0.38 7.64
C VAL A 97 -9.91 0.99 8.16
N THR A 98 -8.95 1.67 7.50
CA THR A 98 -8.49 2.99 7.94
C THR A 98 -8.93 4.09 6.97
N PRO A 99 -9.25 5.29 7.48
CA PRO A 99 -9.58 6.43 6.63
C PRO A 99 -8.46 6.72 5.62
N ALA A 100 -8.83 6.99 4.38
CA ALA A 100 -7.91 7.27 3.27
C ALA A 100 -6.79 6.22 3.11
N ALA A 101 -7.04 4.97 3.49
CA ALA A 101 -6.10 3.84 3.43
C ALA A 101 -4.76 4.06 4.17
N THR A 102 -4.71 4.99 5.15
CA THR A 102 -3.47 5.46 5.79
C THR A 102 -2.78 4.41 6.67
N GLY A 103 -3.49 3.36 7.11
CA GLY A 103 -2.94 2.33 7.99
C GLY A 103 -2.14 1.24 7.28
N GLY A 104 -2.32 1.04 5.99
CA GLY A 104 -1.74 -0.08 5.26
C GLY A 104 -0.23 -0.07 5.21
N GLN A 105 0.36 0.97 4.66
CA GLN A 105 1.81 1.08 4.49
C GLN A 105 2.58 1.06 5.83
N PRO A 106 2.19 1.80 6.89
CA PRO A 106 2.84 1.70 8.20
C PRO A 106 2.81 0.27 8.77
N MET A 107 1.70 -0.46 8.60
CA MET A 107 1.61 -1.84 9.07
C MET A 107 2.44 -2.81 8.25
N GLN A 108 2.62 -2.58 6.94
CA GLN A 108 3.54 -3.32 6.11
C GLN A 108 5.00 -3.11 6.56
N VAL A 109 5.43 -1.84 6.76
CA VAL A 109 6.77 -1.53 7.30
C VAL A 109 6.99 -2.21 8.64
N PHE A 110 6.03 -2.12 9.57
CA PHE A 110 6.10 -2.78 10.86
C PHE A 110 6.20 -4.31 10.75
N SER A 111 5.42 -4.91 9.86
CA SER A 111 5.43 -6.35 9.62
C SER A 111 6.72 -6.84 8.99
N PHE A 112 7.31 -6.08 8.07
CA PHE A 112 8.64 -6.35 7.51
C PHE A 112 9.74 -6.21 8.56
N LYS A 113 9.71 -5.15 9.38
CA LYS A 113 10.67 -4.94 10.48
C LYS A 113 10.67 -6.10 11.46
N LYS A 114 9.51 -6.64 11.85
CA LYS A 114 9.40 -7.84 12.69
C LYS A 114 10.11 -9.07 12.09
N ARG A 115 10.32 -9.07 10.77
CA ARG A 115 10.95 -10.15 10.00
C ARG A 115 12.39 -9.85 9.58
N GLY A 116 13.00 -8.82 10.20
CA GLY A 116 14.40 -8.46 9.98
C GLY A 116 14.67 -7.63 8.73
N VAL A 117 13.63 -7.15 8.03
CA VAL A 117 13.82 -6.24 6.89
C VAL A 117 14.06 -4.81 7.40
N PRO A 118 15.14 -4.13 6.96
CA PRO A 118 15.41 -2.75 7.35
C PRO A 118 14.26 -1.80 7.03
N THR A 119 13.98 -0.85 7.94
CA THR A 119 12.83 0.05 7.82
C THR A 119 12.94 0.95 6.58
N GLY A 120 14.14 1.47 6.29
CA GLY A 120 14.38 2.31 5.10
C GLY A 120 14.12 1.54 3.82
N LEU A 121 14.61 0.30 3.72
CA LEU A 121 14.44 -0.56 2.56
C LEU A 121 12.96 -0.99 2.36
N SER A 122 12.24 -1.29 3.44
CA SER A 122 10.81 -1.60 3.33
C SER A 122 9.99 -0.38 2.94
N SER A 123 10.32 0.81 3.45
CA SER A 123 9.66 2.06 3.08
C SER A 123 9.90 2.44 1.62
N SER A 124 11.14 2.30 1.12
CA SER A 124 11.45 2.54 -0.30
C SER A 124 10.74 1.55 -1.22
N GLY A 125 10.69 0.27 -0.85
CA GLY A 125 9.97 -0.74 -1.64
C GLY A 125 8.48 -0.43 -1.76
N LEU A 126 7.85 0.00 -0.67
CA LEU A 126 6.45 0.41 -0.67
C LEU A 126 6.21 1.69 -1.47
N ALA A 127 7.10 2.67 -1.38
CA ALA A 127 7.01 3.90 -2.15
C ALA A 127 7.17 3.66 -3.66
N VAL A 128 8.17 2.87 -4.06
CA VAL A 128 8.39 2.50 -5.47
C VAL A 128 7.23 1.70 -6.02
N LYS A 129 6.73 0.71 -5.27
CA LYS A 129 5.56 -0.07 -5.66
C LYS A 129 4.32 0.82 -5.83
N PHE A 130 4.07 1.72 -4.88
CA PHE A 130 2.97 2.67 -4.97
C PHE A 130 3.09 3.57 -6.20
N PHE A 131 4.28 4.09 -6.46
CA PHE A 131 4.56 4.88 -7.67
C PHE A 131 4.27 4.09 -8.95
N CYS A 132 4.77 2.85 -9.05
CA CYS A 132 4.52 2.00 -10.23
C CYS A 132 3.03 1.70 -10.42
N TYR A 133 2.30 1.42 -9.33
CA TYR A 133 0.85 1.19 -9.36
C TYR A 133 0.08 2.42 -9.85
N GLN A 134 0.38 3.59 -9.29
CA GLN A 134 -0.29 4.84 -9.68
C GLN A 134 0.02 5.23 -11.13
N THR A 135 1.27 5.04 -11.56
CA THR A 135 1.68 5.28 -12.95
C THR A 135 0.96 4.33 -13.91
N ALA A 136 0.87 3.03 -13.57
CA ALA A 136 0.15 2.05 -14.36
C ALA A 136 -1.36 2.37 -14.44
N LEU A 137 -1.97 2.78 -13.33
CA LEU A 137 -3.39 3.17 -13.28
C LEU A 137 -3.67 4.40 -14.15
N LEU A 138 -2.86 5.45 -14.04
CA LEU A 138 -3.02 6.67 -14.83
C LEU A 138 -2.73 6.42 -16.32
N ALA A 139 -1.69 5.63 -16.64
CA ALA A 139 -1.39 5.25 -18.01
C ALA A 139 -2.55 4.46 -18.64
N LEU A 140 -3.12 3.50 -17.90
CA LEU A 140 -4.28 2.75 -18.35
C LEU A 140 -5.50 3.67 -18.53
N GLY A 141 -5.71 4.63 -17.63
CA GLY A 141 -6.75 5.66 -17.77
C GLY A 141 -6.58 6.49 -19.04
N GLY A 142 -5.35 6.92 -19.35
CA GLY A 142 -5.03 7.62 -20.60
C GLY A 142 -5.28 6.77 -21.85
N VAL A 143 -4.90 5.49 -21.82
CA VAL A 143 -5.16 4.54 -22.93
C VAL A 143 -6.68 4.37 -23.12
N MET A 144 -7.44 4.21 -22.03
CA MET A 144 -8.91 4.06 -22.12
C MET A 144 -9.58 5.34 -22.67
N TRP A 145 -9.05 6.51 -22.35
CA TRP A 145 -9.53 7.76 -22.94
C TRP A 145 -9.30 7.80 -24.46
N LEU A 146 -8.14 7.37 -24.94
CA LEU A 146 -7.83 7.31 -26.36
C LEU A 146 -8.68 6.27 -27.12
N VAL A 147 -8.98 5.14 -26.49
CA VAL A 147 -9.73 4.02 -27.12
C VAL A 147 -11.24 4.29 -27.10
N HIS A 148 -11.76 4.89 -26.01
CA HIS A 148 -13.19 5.13 -25.81
C HIS A 148 -13.49 6.61 -25.45
N PRO A 149 -13.13 7.60 -26.30
CA PRO A 149 -13.26 9.01 -25.95
C PRO A 149 -14.69 9.45 -25.63
N GLY A 150 -15.69 8.94 -26.34
CA GLY A 150 -17.09 9.24 -26.09
C GLY A 150 -17.56 8.74 -24.72
N LEU A 151 -17.30 7.46 -24.41
CA LEU A 151 -17.66 6.86 -23.12
C LEU A 151 -17.03 7.60 -21.93
N VAL A 152 -15.74 7.97 -22.08
CA VAL A 152 -15.01 8.72 -21.04
C VAL A 152 -15.58 10.13 -20.88
N ALA A 153 -15.92 10.81 -21.99
CA ALA A 153 -16.55 12.14 -21.96
C ALA A 153 -17.91 12.09 -21.25
N ASP A 154 -18.73 11.09 -21.50
CA ASP A 154 -20.04 10.90 -20.84
C ASP A 154 -19.86 10.66 -19.32
N CYS A 155 -18.88 9.85 -18.92
CA CYS A 155 -18.56 9.65 -17.50
C CYS A 155 -18.07 10.95 -16.84
N ILE A 156 -17.22 11.73 -17.54
CA ILE A 156 -16.76 13.02 -17.05
C ILE A 156 -17.95 13.98 -16.90
N ASN A 157 -18.84 14.05 -17.85
CA ASN A 157 -20.02 14.92 -17.79
C ASN A 157 -20.95 14.57 -16.63
N ARG A 158 -21.16 13.28 -16.37
CA ARG A 158 -21.99 12.80 -15.24
C ARG A 158 -21.32 12.97 -13.88
N GLY A 159 -20.01 12.79 -13.79
CA GLY A 159 -19.23 12.84 -12.53
C GLY A 159 -18.09 13.85 -12.54
N ARG A 160 -18.26 15.01 -13.20
CA ARG A 160 -17.17 15.97 -13.48
C ARG A 160 -16.30 16.29 -12.28
N VAL A 161 -16.90 16.62 -11.13
CA VAL A 161 -16.16 16.99 -9.93
C VAL A 161 -15.37 15.78 -9.40
N LEU A 162 -16.00 14.61 -9.33
CA LEU A 162 -15.40 13.39 -8.82
C LEU A 162 -14.21 12.94 -9.68
N VAL A 163 -14.40 12.90 -11.00
CA VAL A 163 -13.37 12.47 -11.96
C VAL A 163 -12.22 13.48 -12.00
N ALA A 164 -12.50 14.79 -12.12
CA ALA A 164 -11.46 15.83 -12.16
C ALA A 164 -10.63 15.83 -10.87
N THR A 165 -11.29 15.78 -9.70
CA THR A 165 -10.60 15.70 -8.40
C THR A 165 -9.73 14.46 -8.33
N GLY A 166 -10.23 13.30 -8.76
CA GLY A 166 -9.49 12.05 -8.79
C GLY A 166 -8.23 12.14 -9.67
N PHE A 167 -8.34 12.63 -10.89
CA PHE A 167 -7.19 12.81 -11.79
C PHE A 167 -6.14 13.76 -11.21
N VAL A 168 -6.57 14.93 -10.71
CA VAL A 168 -5.66 15.92 -10.11
C VAL A 168 -4.94 15.33 -8.90
N LEU A 169 -5.65 14.70 -7.97
CA LEU A 169 -5.04 14.13 -6.76
C LEU A 169 -4.11 12.96 -7.08
N ASN A 170 -4.46 12.09 -8.03
CA ASN A 170 -3.56 11.01 -8.47
C ASN A 170 -2.30 11.58 -9.15
N GLY A 171 -2.44 12.58 -10.03
CA GLY A 171 -1.32 13.25 -10.69
C GLY A 171 -0.40 13.96 -9.70
N VAL A 172 -0.96 14.71 -8.76
CA VAL A 172 -0.21 15.36 -7.67
C VAL A 172 0.52 14.32 -6.82
N THR A 173 -0.11 13.19 -6.53
CA THR A 173 0.51 12.12 -5.73
C THR A 173 1.71 11.51 -6.46
N VAL A 174 1.60 11.22 -7.76
CA VAL A 174 2.72 10.72 -8.57
C VAL A 174 3.85 11.75 -8.60
N ALA A 175 3.54 13.02 -8.85
CA ALA A 175 4.52 14.10 -8.86
C ALA A 175 5.21 14.25 -7.49
N LEU A 176 4.44 14.18 -6.39
CA LEU A 176 4.98 14.24 -5.04
C LEU A 176 5.93 13.07 -4.73
N VAL A 177 5.55 11.84 -5.10
CA VAL A 177 6.42 10.66 -4.89
C VAL A 177 7.71 10.80 -5.68
N LEU A 178 7.66 11.27 -6.93
CA LEU A 178 8.85 11.58 -7.72
C LEU A 178 9.72 12.66 -7.07
N LEU A 179 9.11 13.75 -6.61
CA LEU A 179 9.82 14.84 -5.94
C LEU A 179 10.53 14.37 -4.67
N LEU A 180 9.86 13.56 -3.86
CA LEU A 180 10.43 12.95 -2.66
C LEU A 180 11.55 11.94 -2.98
N ALA A 181 11.43 11.22 -4.10
CA ALA A 181 12.45 10.28 -4.55
C ALA A 181 13.74 10.98 -5.01
N ILE A 182 13.61 12.16 -5.64
CA ILE A 182 14.74 12.90 -6.22
C ILE A 182 15.37 13.85 -5.17
N ASN A 183 14.57 14.48 -4.31
CA ASN A 183 15.02 15.57 -3.45
C ASN A 183 15.16 15.14 -1.98
N LYS A 184 16.40 14.80 -1.57
CA LYS A 184 16.74 14.40 -0.19
C LYS A 184 16.41 15.48 0.85
N ASN A 185 16.52 16.76 0.50
CA ASN A 185 16.31 17.87 1.44
C ASN A 185 14.83 18.03 1.80
N ILE A 186 13.92 17.83 0.83
CA ILE A 186 12.48 17.88 1.07
C ILE A 186 12.06 16.76 2.03
N VAL A 187 12.52 15.53 1.80
CA VAL A 187 12.21 14.38 2.68
C VAL A 187 12.73 14.65 4.10
N ARG A 188 13.98 15.12 4.23
CA ARG A 188 14.56 15.49 5.53
C ARG A 188 13.76 16.60 6.22
N GLY A 189 13.32 17.62 5.48
CA GLY A 189 12.47 18.70 6.00
C GLY A 189 11.13 18.17 6.55
N ILE A 190 10.45 17.29 5.80
CA ILE A 190 9.20 16.67 6.23
C ILE A 190 9.41 15.80 7.47
N ILE A 191 10.45 14.96 7.51
CA ILE A 191 10.79 14.14 8.68
C ILE A 191 11.05 15.01 9.91
N THR A 192 11.82 16.09 9.76
CA THR A 192 12.11 17.03 10.85
C THR A 192 10.83 17.69 11.35
N LEU A 193 9.93 18.11 10.45
CA LEU A 193 8.64 18.67 10.80
C LEU A 193 7.77 17.68 11.59
N LEU A 194 7.70 16.42 11.13
CA LEU A 194 6.96 15.36 11.80
C LEU A 194 7.53 15.03 13.19
N ILE A 195 8.85 15.02 13.36
CA ILE A 195 9.51 14.82 14.67
C ILE A 195 9.19 15.99 15.61
N ARG A 196 9.24 17.24 15.11
CA ARG A 196 8.88 18.43 15.89
C ARG A 196 7.42 18.41 16.32
N ALA A 197 6.50 18.10 15.40
CA ALA A 197 5.09 17.93 15.70
C ALA A 197 4.85 16.79 16.71
N GLY A 198 5.52 15.65 16.55
CA GLY A 198 5.47 14.53 17.48
C GLY A 198 5.99 14.88 18.89
N LYS A 199 7.02 15.75 18.99
CA LYS A 199 7.49 16.29 20.26
C LYS A 199 6.43 17.21 20.90
N ALA A 200 5.84 18.11 20.12
CA ALA A 200 4.78 19.02 20.61
C ALA A 200 3.54 18.24 21.12
N LEU A 201 3.22 17.11 20.49
CA LEU A 201 2.13 16.22 20.89
C LEU A 201 2.53 15.19 21.97
N HIS A 202 3.74 15.31 22.55
CA HIS A 202 4.28 14.38 23.57
C HIS A 202 4.36 12.91 23.10
N LEU A 203 4.36 12.65 21.80
CA LEU A 203 4.45 11.31 21.19
C LEU A 203 5.91 10.85 21.04
N VAL A 204 6.87 11.78 20.93
CA VAL A 204 8.31 11.53 20.78
C VAL A 204 9.02 11.95 22.05
N LYS A 205 9.55 10.97 22.81
CA LYS A 205 10.27 11.21 24.08
C LYS A 205 11.72 11.61 23.84
N ASP A 206 12.39 11.01 22.85
CA ASP A 206 13.79 11.23 22.52
C ASP A 206 13.91 11.66 21.05
N VAL A 207 14.09 12.97 20.85
CA VAL A 207 14.16 13.59 19.53
C VAL A 207 15.46 13.22 18.82
N ALA A 208 16.60 13.20 19.52
CA ALA A 208 17.90 12.92 18.93
C ALA A 208 17.97 11.47 18.40
N LYS A 209 17.56 10.51 19.21
CA LYS A 209 17.51 9.09 18.83
C LYS A 209 16.50 8.82 17.71
N THR A 210 15.37 9.54 17.69
CA THR A 210 14.38 9.43 16.63
C THR A 210 14.89 10.02 15.32
N ALA A 211 15.57 11.18 15.38
CA ALA A 211 16.17 11.84 14.23
C ALA A 211 17.28 10.99 13.60
N SER A 212 18.21 10.45 14.39
CA SER A 212 19.29 9.61 13.86
C SER A 212 18.76 8.32 13.18
N ARG A 213 17.73 7.70 13.74
CA ARG A 213 17.06 6.54 13.11
C ARG A 213 16.34 6.92 11.81
N ALA A 214 15.74 8.09 11.77
CA ALA A 214 15.08 8.62 10.59
C ALA A 214 16.09 8.96 9.48
N ASP A 215 17.23 9.57 9.84
CA ASP A 215 18.32 9.86 8.88
C ASP A 215 18.91 8.56 8.30
N ALA A 216 19.17 7.54 9.11
CA ALA A 216 19.62 6.24 8.61
C ALA A 216 18.60 5.60 7.65
N ALA A 217 17.30 5.62 8.00
CA ALA A 217 16.25 5.13 7.12
C ALA A 217 16.13 5.94 5.82
N LEU A 218 16.42 7.23 5.86
CA LEU A 218 16.44 8.12 4.70
C LEU A 218 17.59 7.79 3.75
N VAL A 219 18.76 7.48 4.28
CA VAL A 219 19.92 7.04 3.48
C VAL A 219 19.58 5.74 2.74
N ASP A 220 19.06 4.74 3.45
CA ASP A 220 18.62 3.46 2.84
C ASP A 220 17.54 3.67 1.77
N PHE A 221 16.58 4.57 2.02
CA PHE A 221 15.52 4.92 1.08
C PHE A 221 16.09 5.47 -0.23
N HIS A 222 16.93 6.51 -0.14
CA HIS A 222 17.48 7.15 -1.33
C HIS A 222 18.45 6.25 -2.08
N ALA A 223 19.29 5.47 -1.38
CA ALA A 223 20.15 4.48 -2.01
C ALA A 223 19.36 3.45 -2.83
N SER A 224 18.20 3.03 -2.31
CA SER A 224 17.32 2.09 -3.01
C SER A 224 16.66 2.69 -4.24
N VAL A 225 16.24 3.96 -4.17
CA VAL A 225 15.65 4.69 -5.29
C VAL A 225 16.70 4.98 -6.35
N ASP A 226 17.87 5.44 -5.94
CA ASP A 226 19.00 5.74 -6.81
C ASP A 226 19.44 4.51 -7.62
N MET A 227 19.51 3.34 -6.98
CA MET A 227 19.80 2.09 -7.67
C MET A 227 18.75 1.72 -8.73
N LEU A 228 17.48 2.09 -8.55
CA LEU A 228 16.42 1.84 -9.54
C LEU A 228 16.47 2.85 -10.70
N THR A 229 16.77 4.11 -10.41
CA THR A 229 16.86 5.16 -11.44
C THR A 229 18.07 4.95 -12.37
N HIS A 230 19.17 4.43 -11.84
CA HIS A 230 20.35 4.06 -12.65
C HIS A 230 20.19 2.73 -13.40
N HIS A 231 19.18 1.94 -13.10
CA HIS A 231 18.88 0.67 -13.78
C HIS A 231 17.43 0.64 -14.30
N PRO A 232 17.12 1.32 -15.42
CA PRO A 232 15.76 1.49 -15.93
C PRO A 232 15.03 0.15 -16.17
N VAL A 233 15.75 -0.90 -16.55
CA VAL A 233 15.18 -2.25 -16.73
C VAL A 233 14.54 -2.77 -15.43
N ARG A 234 15.14 -2.51 -14.28
CA ARG A 234 14.58 -2.94 -13.00
C ARG A 234 13.27 -2.22 -12.67
N LEU A 235 13.21 -0.92 -12.96
CA LEU A 235 11.99 -0.14 -12.82
C LEU A 235 10.91 -0.59 -13.80
N LEU A 236 11.26 -0.86 -15.06
CA LEU A 236 10.35 -1.37 -16.08
C LEU A 236 9.73 -2.73 -15.68
N VAL A 237 10.52 -3.62 -15.08
CA VAL A 237 10.00 -4.90 -14.55
C VAL A 237 8.95 -4.66 -13.46
N LEU A 238 9.22 -3.75 -12.51
CA LEU A 238 8.25 -3.40 -11.46
C LEU A 238 7.01 -2.73 -12.02
N LEU A 239 7.17 -1.87 -13.03
CA LEU A 239 6.04 -1.24 -13.72
C LEU A 239 5.20 -2.29 -14.47
N GLY A 240 5.82 -3.23 -15.18
CA GLY A 240 5.13 -4.35 -15.84
C GLY A 240 4.32 -5.21 -14.85
N ILE A 241 4.90 -5.52 -13.68
CA ILE A 241 4.20 -6.22 -12.58
C ILE A 241 2.99 -5.39 -12.14
N SER A 242 3.13 -4.07 -11.99
CA SER A 242 2.04 -3.17 -11.58
C SER A 242 0.95 -3.06 -12.64
N VAL A 243 1.29 -3.09 -13.94
CA VAL A 243 0.29 -3.13 -15.02
C VAL A 243 -0.58 -4.39 -14.91
N VAL A 244 0.04 -5.56 -14.75
CA VAL A 244 -0.71 -6.82 -14.58
C VAL A 244 -1.55 -6.79 -13.29
N GLN A 245 -1.02 -6.24 -12.22
CA GLN A 245 -1.74 -6.03 -10.96
C GLN A 245 -3.00 -5.17 -11.17
N VAL A 246 -2.87 -4.01 -11.82
CA VAL A 246 -4.00 -3.10 -12.10
C VAL A 246 -5.02 -3.77 -13.00
N LEU A 247 -4.60 -4.44 -14.07
CA LEU A 247 -5.48 -5.20 -14.94
C LEU A 247 -6.25 -6.29 -14.19
N GLY A 248 -5.61 -7.02 -13.29
CA GLY A 248 -6.27 -8.01 -12.44
C GLY A 248 -7.38 -7.38 -11.59
N GLN A 249 -7.10 -6.26 -10.95
CA GLN A 249 -8.07 -5.55 -10.12
C GLN A 249 -9.25 -4.99 -10.93
N MET A 250 -8.96 -4.34 -12.07
CA MET A 250 -9.99 -3.70 -12.90
C MET A 250 -10.86 -4.73 -13.62
N SER A 251 -10.33 -5.91 -13.98
CA SER A 251 -11.06 -6.98 -14.63
C SER A 251 -12.16 -7.61 -13.78
N ILE A 252 -12.15 -7.42 -12.45
CA ILE A 252 -13.22 -7.89 -11.56
C ILE A 252 -14.58 -7.35 -12.03
N ALA A 253 -14.66 -6.08 -12.43
CA ALA A 253 -15.91 -5.49 -12.91
C ALA A 253 -16.45 -6.19 -14.15
N TYR A 254 -15.60 -6.55 -15.11
CA TYR A 254 -16.03 -7.33 -16.27
C TYR A 254 -16.51 -8.74 -15.91
N CYS A 255 -15.81 -9.41 -15.00
CA CYS A 255 -16.25 -10.72 -14.53
C CYS A 255 -17.64 -10.63 -13.87
N VAL A 256 -17.89 -9.60 -13.08
CA VAL A 256 -19.21 -9.33 -12.46
C VAL A 256 -20.26 -9.02 -13.53
N TYR A 257 -19.95 -8.19 -14.53
CA TYR A 257 -20.82 -7.88 -15.65
C TYR A 257 -21.28 -9.16 -16.35
N ARG A 258 -20.35 -10.05 -16.67
CA ARG A 258 -20.64 -11.35 -17.31
C ARG A 258 -21.37 -12.31 -16.38
N ALA A 259 -21.06 -12.29 -15.07
CA ALA A 259 -21.76 -13.10 -14.05
C ALA A 259 -23.24 -12.73 -13.97
N MET A 260 -23.60 -11.45 -14.12
CA MET A 260 -24.98 -10.96 -14.17
C MET A 260 -25.71 -11.28 -15.49
N GLY A 261 -25.07 -12.04 -16.37
CA GLY A 261 -25.66 -12.48 -17.66
C GLY A 261 -25.61 -11.39 -18.75
N GLN A 262 -24.89 -10.32 -18.56
CA GLN A 262 -24.71 -9.26 -19.56
C GLN A 262 -23.61 -9.65 -20.56
N SER A 263 -23.74 -9.22 -21.82
CA SER A 263 -22.76 -9.54 -22.88
C SER A 263 -22.65 -8.49 -23.97
N ALA A 264 -23.45 -7.42 -23.93
CA ALA A 264 -23.50 -6.39 -24.96
C ALA A 264 -22.22 -5.52 -24.97
N ALA A 265 -21.69 -5.14 -23.81
CA ALA A 265 -20.50 -4.31 -23.71
C ALA A 265 -19.21 -5.12 -23.90
N ALA A 266 -18.25 -4.52 -24.60
CA ALA A 266 -16.91 -5.06 -24.75
C ALA A 266 -16.12 -5.02 -23.43
N TYR A 267 -15.09 -5.87 -23.33
CA TYR A 267 -14.20 -5.89 -22.16
C TYR A 267 -13.55 -4.51 -21.93
N SER A 268 -13.10 -3.84 -22.98
CA SER A 268 -12.45 -2.53 -22.91
C SER A 268 -13.38 -1.42 -22.44
N GLU A 269 -14.68 -1.48 -22.72
CA GLU A 269 -15.67 -0.49 -22.23
C GLU A 269 -15.87 -0.62 -20.73
N ILE A 270 -16.08 -1.84 -20.23
CA ILE A 270 -16.21 -2.09 -18.78
C ILE A 270 -14.91 -1.76 -18.05
N LEU A 271 -13.76 -2.07 -18.67
CA LEU A 271 -12.45 -1.71 -18.14
C LEU A 271 -12.27 -0.18 -18.03
N ALA A 272 -12.70 0.58 -19.05
CA ALA A 272 -12.63 2.04 -19.04
C ALA A 272 -13.45 2.63 -17.89
N LEU A 273 -14.70 2.18 -17.71
CA LEU A 273 -15.56 2.61 -16.61
C LEU A 273 -14.95 2.32 -15.24
N GLN A 274 -14.38 1.11 -15.08
CA GLN A 274 -13.78 0.69 -13.81
C GLN A 274 -12.51 1.47 -13.50
N VAL A 275 -11.66 1.74 -14.48
CA VAL A 275 -10.44 2.56 -14.31
C VAL A 275 -10.80 4.00 -13.92
N LEU A 276 -11.79 4.60 -14.59
CA LEU A 276 -12.28 5.94 -14.25
C LEU A 276 -12.85 5.98 -12.84
N LEU A 277 -13.66 4.99 -12.45
CA LEU A 277 -14.18 4.88 -11.09
C LEU A 277 -13.06 4.77 -10.06
N GLN A 278 -12.04 3.93 -10.33
CA GLN A 278 -10.90 3.77 -9.44
C GLN A 278 -10.12 5.08 -9.27
N ILE A 279 -9.82 5.79 -10.37
CA ILE A 279 -9.15 7.11 -10.33
C ILE A 279 -10.00 8.11 -9.55
N ALA A 280 -11.28 8.20 -9.83
CA ALA A 280 -12.21 9.15 -9.23
C ALA A 280 -12.36 8.94 -7.71
N ALA A 281 -12.44 7.69 -7.25
CA ALA A 281 -12.67 7.34 -5.85
C ALA A 281 -11.40 7.19 -4.99
N SER A 282 -10.19 7.21 -5.59
CA SER A 282 -8.91 6.83 -4.93
C SER A 282 -8.62 7.58 -3.63
N PHE A 283 -8.99 8.85 -3.54
CA PHE A 283 -8.66 9.71 -2.39
C PHE A 283 -9.86 10.03 -1.49
N THR A 284 -10.90 9.22 -1.57
CA THR A 284 -12.05 9.38 -0.67
C THR A 284 -11.62 9.10 0.77
N PRO A 285 -11.89 10.02 1.72
CA PRO A 285 -11.39 9.90 3.09
C PRO A 285 -12.06 8.80 3.91
N LEU A 286 -13.12 8.18 3.39
CA LEU A 286 -13.82 7.11 4.08
C LEU A 286 -13.10 5.76 3.87
N PRO A 287 -13.14 4.86 4.86
CA PRO A 287 -12.58 3.52 4.75
C PRO A 287 -13.16 2.75 3.54
N GLY A 288 -12.28 2.10 2.78
CA GLY A 288 -12.67 1.43 1.54
C GLY A 288 -13.23 2.35 0.46
N ALA A 289 -12.99 3.66 0.55
CA ALA A 289 -13.56 4.70 -0.31
C ALA A 289 -15.10 4.63 -0.39
N SER A 290 -15.75 4.20 0.72
CA SER A 290 -17.20 4.02 0.78
C SER A 290 -17.94 5.31 0.44
N GLY A 291 -19.04 5.19 -0.24
CA GLY A 291 -19.81 6.31 -0.80
C GLY A 291 -19.37 6.69 -2.21
N ALA A 292 -18.09 7.01 -2.42
CA ALA A 292 -17.58 7.35 -3.75
C ALA A 292 -17.51 6.14 -4.69
N GLN A 293 -17.12 4.98 -4.18
CA GLN A 293 -17.09 3.74 -4.96
C GLN A 293 -18.49 3.27 -5.33
N GLU A 294 -19.45 3.27 -4.38
CA GLU A 294 -20.83 2.86 -4.62
C GLU A 294 -21.57 3.87 -5.50
N GLY A 295 -21.50 5.16 -5.16
CA GLY A 295 -22.14 6.21 -5.94
C GLY A 295 -21.55 6.33 -7.35
N GLY A 296 -20.22 6.19 -7.46
CA GLY A 296 -19.54 6.17 -8.76
C GLY A 296 -19.89 4.92 -9.59
N PHE A 297 -20.06 3.75 -8.95
CA PHE A 297 -20.51 2.55 -9.65
C PHE A 297 -21.91 2.77 -10.24
N TYR A 298 -22.86 3.28 -9.46
CA TYR A 298 -24.18 3.64 -9.98
C TYR A 298 -24.06 4.63 -11.13
N LEU A 299 -23.30 5.67 -10.99
CA LEU A 299 -23.18 6.76 -11.96
C LEU A 299 -22.57 6.29 -13.30
N PHE A 300 -21.58 5.41 -13.26
CA PHE A 300 -20.82 5.01 -14.46
C PHE A 300 -21.35 3.72 -15.08
N PHE A 301 -21.97 2.82 -14.30
CA PHE A 301 -22.41 1.54 -14.78
C PHE A 301 -23.93 1.42 -14.99
N GLN A 302 -24.73 2.48 -14.73
CA GLN A 302 -26.18 2.44 -14.86
C GLN A 302 -26.66 2.02 -16.26
N ASP A 303 -25.93 2.41 -17.33
CA ASP A 303 -26.30 2.05 -18.70
C ASP A 303 -25.81 0.65 -19.10
N MET A 304 -24.95 0.02 -18.27
CA MET A 304 -24.39 -1.31 -18.53
C MET A 304 -25.23 -2.44 -17.95
N PHE A 305 -26.13 -2.11 -16.99
CA PHE A 305 -26.99 -3.09 -16.34
C PHE A 305 -28.46 -2.65 -16.39
N PRO A 306 -29.40 -3.58 -16.56
CA PRO A 306 -30.80 -3.32 -16.25
C PRO A 306 -30.94 -2.85 -14.79
N GLU A 307 -31.87 -1.95 -14.52
CA GLU A 307 -32.11 -1.36 -13.18
C GLU A 307 -32.27 -2.46 -12.10
N SER A 308 -33.02 -3.52 -12.40
CA SER A 308 -33.23 -4.69 -11.54
C SER A 308 -31.97 -5.48 -11.19
N LYS A 309 -30.86 -5.32 -11.96
CA LYS A 309 -29.59 -6.03 -11.73
C LYS A 309 -28.47 -5.16 -11.20
N LEU A 310 -28.59 -3.84 -11.31
CA LEU A 310 -27.52 -2.90 -10.97
C LEU A 310 -27.10 -3.01 -9.50
N LEU A 311 -28.06 -3.11 -8.57
CA LEU A 311 -27.78 -3.31 -7.15
C LEU A 311 -27.07 -4.63 -6.89
N GLY A 312 -27.55 -5.72 -7.49
CA GLY A 312 -26.93 -7.05 -7.37
C GLY A 312 -25.49 -7.06 -7.90
N ALA A 313 -25.26 -6.38 -9.03
CA ALA A 313 -23.92 -6.20 -9.60
C ALA A 313 -22.99 -5.40 -8.66
N LEU A 314 -23.47 -4.29 -8.09
CA LEU A 314 -22.73 -3.51 -7.10
C LEU A 314 -22.33 -4.35 -5.88
N LEU A 315 -23.27 -5.12 -5.31
CA LEU A 315 -23.01 -5.97 -4.15
C LEU A 315 -21.95 -7.02 -4.45
N LEU A 316 -22.07 -7.68 -5.60
CA LEU A 316 -21.12 -8.70 -6.03
C LEU A 316 -19.74 -8.12 -6.32
N TRP A 317 -19.68 -6.97 -6.97
CA TRP A 317 -18.44 -6.26 -7.23
C TRP A 317 -17.76 -5.83 -5.93
N ARG A 318 -18.52 -5.27 -4.96
CA ARG A 318 -18.01 -4.93 -3.62
C ARG A 318 -17.54 -6.15 -2.84
N PHE A 319 -18.22 -7.30 -3.01
CA PHE A 319 -17.76 -8.53 -2.40
C PHE A 319 -16.33 -8.87 -2.82
N PHE A 320 -16.03 -8.88 -4.10
CA PHE A 320 -14.68 -9.21 -4.59
C PHE A 320 -13.66 -8.11 -4.34
N THR A 321 -14.02 -6.84 -4.51
CA THR A 321 -13.06 -5.73 -4.41
C THR A 321 -12.77 -5.30 -2.97
N TYR A 322 -13.70 -5.50 -2.05
CA TYR A 322 -13.59 -5.01 -0.67
C TYR A 322 -13.75 -6.11 0.39
N TYR A 323 -14.91 -6.79 0.43
CA TYR A 323 -15.19 -7.72 1.53
C TYR A 323 -14.30 -8.96 1.51
N LEU A 324 -14.02 -9.54 0.36
CA LEU A 324 -13.10 -10.67 0.24
C LEU A 324 -11.69 -10.32 0.73
N THR A 325 -11.21 -9.11 0.38
CA THR A 325 -9.91 -8.60 0.87
C THR A 325 -9.91 -8.43 2.39
N LEU A 326 -11.00 -7.94 2.98
CA LEU A 326 -11.16 -7.84 4.44
C LEU A 326 -11.12 -9.20 5.11
N ILE A 327 -11.87 -10.18 4.59
CA ILE A 327 -11.99 -11.53 5.19
C ILE A 327 -10.63 -12.23 5.16
N VAL A 328 -9.99 -12.27 3.98
CA VAL A 328 -8.68 -12.94 3.82
C VAL A 328 -7.59 -12.20 4.58
N GLY A 329 -7.57 -10.87 4.52
CA GLY A 329 -6.60 -10.05 5.24
C GLY A 329 -6.75 -10.18 6.76
N LEU A 330 -7.96 -10.23 7.29
CA LEU A 330 -8.22 -10.49 8.72
C LEU A 330 -7.67 -11.86 9.14
N GLY A 331 -7.89 -12.90 8.34
CA GLY A 331 -7.32 -14.23 8.56
C GLY A 331 -5.79 -14.19 8.64
N CYS A 332 -5.15 -13.44 7.75
CA CYS A 332 -3.69 -13.23 7.76
C CYS A 332 -3.20 -12.49 9.02
N VAL A 333 -3.92 -11.45 9.47
CA VAL A 333 -3.59 -10.70 10.70
C VAL A 333 -3.71 -11.58 11.94
N ILE A 334 -4.75 -12.40 12.03
CA ILE A 334 -4.96 -13.34 13.13
C ILE A 334 -3.85 -14.40 13.14
N GLY A 335 -3.53 -14.99 11.97
CA GLY A 335 -2.47 -15.97 11.81
C GLY A 335 -1.11 -15.42 12.21
N ASP A 336 -0.73 -14.23 11.74
CA ASP A 336 0.53 -13.56 12.12
C ASP A 336 0.65 -13.29 13.62
N SER A 337 -0.47 -12.89 14.24
CA SER A 337 -0.54 -12.65 15.67
C SER A 337 -0.36 -13.96 16.48
N ALA A 338 -1.01 -15.05 16.05
CA ALA A 338 -0.91 -16.35 16.69
C ALA A 338 0.53 -16.93 16.60
N ASP A 339 1.16 -16.81 15.42
CA ASP A 339 2.54 -17.25 15.23
C ASP A 339 3.53 -16.44 16.08
N SER A 340 3.31 -15.14 16.22
CA SER A 340 4.12 -14.28 17.09
C SER A 340 4.03 -14.69 18.57
N ILE A 341 2.83 -15.05 19.05
CA ILE A 341 2.61 -15.57 20.41
C ILE A 341 3.27 -16.94 20.60
N ARG A 342 3.15 -17.83 19.62
CA ARG A 342 3.78 -19.17 19.67
C ARG A 342 5.30 -19.09 19.74
N ARG A 343 5.93 -18.23 18.92
CA ARG A 343 7.38 -17.97 18.95
C ARG A 343 7.83 -17.45 20.31
N ARG A 344 7.09 -16.48 20.87
CA ARG A 344 7.38 -15.92 22.20
C ARG A 344 7.26 -16.95 23.34
N LYS A 345 6.36 -17.93 23.22
CA LYS A 345 6.24 -19.04 24.18
C LYS A 345 7.33 -20.10 24.03
N ARG A 346 7.87 -20.30 22.80
CA ARG A 346 8.93 -21.30 22.53
C ARG A 346 10.34 -20.82 22.87
N SER A 347 10.57 -19.50 23.00
CA SER A 347 11.84 -18.92 23.43
C SER A 347 11.65 -18.14 24.74
N PRO A 348 11.46 -18.81 25.89
CA PRO A 348 11.36 -18.12 27.18
C PRO A 348 12.71 -17.58 27.70
N LEU A 349 13.85 -17.97 27.08
CA LEU A 349 15.20 -17.80 27.65
C LEU A 349 16.07 -16.74 26.95
N GLU A 350 15.58 -16.05 25.90
CA GLU A 350 16.28 -14.89 25.31
C GLU A 350 15.38 -13.66 25.31
N GLN A 351 15.06 -13.17 26.51
CA GLN A 351 14.79 -11.75 26.65
C GLN A 351 16.16 -11.06 26.66
N PRO A 352 16.48 -10.13 25.74
CA PRO A 352 17.59 -9.23 25.99
C PRO A 352 17.19 -8.44 27.25
N GLU A 353 17.95 -8.63 28.32
CA GLU A 353 17.88 -7.80 29.50
C GLU A 353 17.90 -6.32 29.06
N LYS A 354 17.00 -5.55 29.59
CA LYS A 354 17.00 -4.12 29.46
C LYS A 354 18.23 -3.59 30.24
N GLY A 355 19.39 -3.63 29.63
CA GLY A 355 20.55 -3.14 30.34
C GLY A 355 21.89 -3.24 29.64
N ASP A 356 22.14 -4.25 28.82
CA ASP A 356 23.48 -4.46 28.30
C ASP A 356 23.57 -4.18 26.79
N LEU A 357 23.72 -2.90 26.44
CA LEU A 357 24.55 -2.53 25.31
C LEU A 357 26.02 -2.76 25.74
N PRO A 358 26.87 -3.42 24.93
CA PRO A 358 28.29 -3.43 25.21
C PRO A 358 28.76 -1.99 25.38
N ILE A 359 29.21 -1.64 26.57
CA ILE A 359 29.93 -0.40 26.82
C ILE A 359 31.23 -0.58 26.03
N GLU A 360 31.36 0.09 24.89
CA GLU A 360 32.68 0.24 24.29
C GLU A 360 33.62 0.79 25.33
N PRO A 361 34.83 0.19 25.49
CA PRO A 361 35.78 0.66 26.50
C PRO A 361 36.01 2.17 26.36
N GLU A 362 36.02 2.89 27.49
CA GLU A 362 36.19 4.35 27.53
C GLU A 362 37.45 4.82 26.79
N GLU A 363 38.44 3.96 26.55
CA GLU A 363 39.62 4.25 25.75
C GLU A 363 39.31 4.53 24.29
N THR A 364 38.40 3.82 23.66
CA THR A 364 38.02 4.05 22.25
C THR A 364 37.23 5.35 22.07
N GLN A 365 36.51 5.78 23.12
CA GLN A 365 35.80 7.06 23.09
C GLN A 365 36.76 8.23 23.36
N ARG A 366 37.83 8.03 24.14
CA ARG A 366 38.86 9.05 24.38
C ARG A 366 39.78 9.25 23.18
N GLU A 367 40.13 8.20 22.45
CA GLU A 367 40.88 8.31 21.19
C GLU A 367 40.08 9.00 20.07
N ALA A 368 38.79 8.68 19.91
CA ALA A 368 37.92 9.36 18.95
C ALA A 368 37.71 10.85 19.29
N ALA A 369 37.63 11.20 20.58
CA ALA A 369 37.53 12.59 21.05
C ALA A 369 38.86 13.36 20.93
N ALA A 370 40.01 12.69 21.07
CA ALA A 370 41.34 13.29 20.89
C ALA A 370 41.63 13.60 19.43
N ASN A 371 41.23 12.72 18.50
CA ASN A 371 41.38 12.93 17.06
C ASN A 371 40.46 14.02 16.50
N LEU A 372 39.36 14.35 17.18
CA LEU A 372 38.47 15.45 16.80
C LEU A 372 38.96 16.83 17.34
N ARG A 373 39.89 16.84 18.28
CA ARG A 373 40.43 18.09 18.86
C ARG A 373 41.70 18.60 18.19
N ASN A 374 42.36 17.82 17.32
CA ASN A 374 43.61 18.23 16.68
C ASN A 374 43.63 17.84 15.19
N PRO A 375 43.01 18.61 14.27
CA PRO A 375 42.98 18.32 12.84
C PRO A 375 44.26 18.72 12.08
N ALA A 376 45.40 19.03 12.77
CA ALA A 376 46.62 19.49 12.13
C ALA A 376 47.85 18.79 12.71
N ALA A 377 48.13 17.55 12.26
CA ALA A 377 49.50 17.02 12.28
C ALA A 377 49.74 16.22 11.00
N PRO A 378 50.75 16.55 10.18
CA PRO A 378 51.04 15.83 8.93
C PRO A 378 51.62 14.45 9.25
N ALA A 379 51.19 13.46 8.49
CA ALA A 379 51.75 12.11 8.50
C ALA A 379 53.22 12.14 8.11
N THR A 380 54.12 11.96 9.09
CA THR A 380 55.52 11.69 8.84
C THR A 380 55.68 10.26 8.39
N ASN A 381 56.22 10.17 7.19
CA ASN A 381 56.71 8.98 6.49
C ASN A 381 57.64 8.13 7.37
N ASN A 382 57.26 6.92 7.74
CA ASN A 382 58.16 5.85 8.14
C ASN A 382 58.20 4.78 7.05
N LEU A 383 58.88 5.13 5.96
CA LEU A 383 59.43 4.19 4.96
C LEU A 383 60.95 4.27 4.99
N GLN A 384 61.60 3.68 5.99
CA GLN A 384 63.04 3.34 6.00
C GLN A 384 63.35 2.49 7.26
N GLU A 385 63.09 1.17 7.18
CA GLU A 385 63.79 0.17 8.00
C GLU A 385 63.27 -1.25 7.62
N THR A 386 63.53 -1.68 6.40
CA THR A 386 63.44 -3.11 6.01
C THR A 386 64.35 -3.40 4.82
N GLU A 387 65.59 -2.89 4.84
CA GLU A 387 66.68 -3.37 3.95
C GLU A 387 67.99 -3.46 4.69
N ARG A 388 68.07 -4.30 5.73
CA ARG A 388 69.33 -4.80 6.28
C ARG A 388 69.12 -6.06 7.12
N GLU A 389 68.75 -7.14 6.47
CA GLU A 389 68.95 -8.50 6.97
C GLU A 389 68.62 -9.45 5.82
N ASN A 390 69.58 -9.54 4.88
CA ASN A 390 69.84 -10.71 4.03
C ASN A 390 71.01 -10.33 3.10
N SER A 391 72.22 -10.47 3.69
CA SER A 391 73.44 -10.73 2.96
C SER A 391 74.18 -11.81 3.74
#